data_4a9df9a9d63343945fb9a04bfc1e31a6
#
_entry.id   4a9df9a9d63343945fb9a04bfc1e31a6
#
_cell.length_a   1.000
_cell.length_b   1.000
_cell.length_c   1.000
_cell.angle_alpha   90.00
_cell.angle_beta   90.00
_cell.angle_gamma   90.00
#
_symmetry.space_group_name_H-M   'P 1'
#
loop_
_entity.id
_entity.type
_entity.pdbx_description
1 polymer ?
#
loop_
_entity_poly.entity_id
_entity_poly.type
_entity_poly.pdbx_seq_one_letter_code
_entity_poly.pdbx_strand_id
1 'polypeptide(L)'
;MLCMGKPYFEAVHEMDDDKDFYKTALFITRRIPSEETLRQRMDDIGDSLRQTILEQNVEMLLANKIQPTALANGLVLVDIDVTPMDNSKSKKEGVSRTYKGFDGYTPMMAYIGTEGYAINFELREGKQHCQKGTVEFLQETIKLCHKLTDKPLLIRLDSGNDSIDNVAVLMDTGCFFIIKRNLRRESTDDWFEMAKQYCQNVNSPRDGKTVYIGSDWKTVTSKQFNKEFTLRTGYEITERTIDKYGQFNLVPDVEVETWWTNLGDPDEEIIRLYHAHGECEQFHSEVKTDMDLERLPSGKFATNALI
;
A
#
# COMPACT_ATOMS: atom_id res chain seq x y z
N MET A 1 -18.36 16.37 -8.82
CA MET A 1 -17.06 16.99 -9.17
C MET A 1 -16.00 15.93 -9.41
N LEU A 2 -15.64 15.10 -8.44
CA LEU A 2 -14.64 14.03 -8.66
C LEU A 2 -15.00 13.09 -9.82
N CYS A 3 -16.26 12.66 -9.93
CA CYS A 3 -16.73 11.85 -11.07
C CYS A 3 -16.67 12.58 -12.42
N MET A 4 -16.43 13.89 -12.42
CA MET A 4 -16.21 14.71 -13.62
C MET A 4 -14.71 14.96 -13.86
N GLY A 5 -13.81 14.30 -13.12
CA GLY A 5 -12.36 14.53 -13.16
C GLY A 5 -11.93 15.89 -12.63
N LYS A 6 -12.69 16.47 -11.69
CA LYS A 6 -12.43 17.81 -11.14
C LYS A 6 -12.16 17.75 -9.64
N PRO A 7 -10.89 17.84 -9.20
CA PRO A 7 -10.52 17.75 -7.79
C PRO A 7 -10.60 19.10 -7.03
N TYR A 8 -11.36 20.08 -7.52
CA TYR A 8 -11.49 21.42 -6.92
C TYR A 8 -12.95 21.83 -6.80
N PHE A 9 -13.27 22.62 -5.75
CA PHE A 9 -14.66 22.96 -5.41
C PHE A 9 -15.33 23.89 -6.44
N GLU A 10 -14.56 24.76 -7.09
CA GLU A 10 -15.03 25.71 -8.08
C GLU A 10 -15.72 25.02 -9.28
N ALA A 11 -15.36 23.77 -9.55
CA ALA A 11 -15.99 22.99 -10.60
C ALA A 11 -17.51 22.76 -10.41
N VAL A 12 -18.04 23.03 -9.21
CA VAL A 12 -19.49 23.00 -9.01
C VAL A 12 -20.25 23.98 -9.91
N HIS A 13 -19.59 25.07 -10.34
CA HIS A 13 -20.17 26.04 -11.27
C HIS A 13 -20.44 25.47 -12.66
N GLU A 14 -19.70 24.44 -13.09
CA GLU A 14 -19.95 23.75 -14.35
C GLU A 14 -21.33 23.05 -14.36
N MET A 15 -21.90 22.78 -13.18
CA MET A 15 -23.26 22.24 -13.05
C MET A 15 -24.34 23.29 -13.32
N ASP A 16 -23.98 24.57 -13.42
CA ASP A 16 -24.91 25.65 -13.71
C ASP A 16 -25.38 25.62 -15.19
N ASP A 17 -24.60 25.00 -16.06
CA ASP A 17 -24.91 24.88 -17.49
C ASP A 17 -26.13 23.97 -17.76
N ASP A 18 -26.36 22.95 -16.92
CA ASP A 18 -27.53 22.06 -16.98
C ASP A 18 -28.04 21.70 -15.57
N LYS A 19 -28.57 22.69 -14.88
CA LYS A 19 -29.03 22.57 -13.48
C LYS A 19 -30.08 21.48 -13.28
N ASP A 20 -30.99 21.32 -14.23
CA ASP A 20 -32.08 20.36 -14.08
C ASP A 20 -31.62 18.94 -14.21
N PHE A 21 -30.69 18.68 -15.13
CA PHE A 21 -30.01 17.39 -15.23
C PHE A 21 -29.28 17.05 -13.94
N TYR A 22 -28.38 17.91 -13.46
CA TYR A 22 -27.59 17.63 -12.28
C TYR A 22 -28.42 17.52 -11.00
N LYS A 23 -29.49 18.32 -10.86
CA LYS A 23 -30.41 18.16 -9.74
C LYS A 23 -31.09 16.79 -9.75
N THR A 24 -31.54 16.35 -10.90
CA THR A 24 -32.20 15.04 -11.07
C THR A 24 -31.20 13.91 -10.81
N ALA A 25 -30.03 13.94 -11.46
CA ALA A 25 -29.02 12.90 -11.38
C ALA A 25 -28.43 12.75 -9.97
N LEU A 26 -28.32 13.86 -9.21
CA LEU A 26 -27.75 13.89 -7.86
C LEU A 26 -28.84 13.94 -6.76
N PHE A 27 -30.11 13.78 -7.11
CA PHE A 27 -31.26 13.87 -6.18
C PHE A 27 -31.27 15.15 -5.34
N ILE A 28 -30.84 16.28 -5.90
CA ILE A 28 -30.81 17.58 -5.24
C ILE A 28 -32.19 18.23 -5.32
N THR A 29 -32.90 18.25 -4.22
CA THR A 29 -34.29 18.80 -4.13
C THR A 29 -34.34 20.33 -4.05
N ARG A 30 -33.22 20.96 -3.72
CA ARG A 30 -33.11 22.42 -3.58
C ARG A 30 -32.21 22.99 -4.67
N ARG A 31 -31.43 24.01 -4.38
CA ARG A 31 -30.40 24.56 -5.28
C ARG A 31 -29.11 23.75 -5.20
N ILE A 32 -28.36 23.72 -6.27
CA ILE A 32 -26.96 23.26 -6.27
C ILE A 32 -26.18 24.16 -5.30
N PRO A 33 -25.40 23.61 -4.35
CA PRO A 33 -24.63 24.41 -3.40
C PRO A 33 -23.54 25.21 -4.12
N SER A 34 -23.19 26.38 -3.58
CA SER A 34 -21.99 27.07 -4.04
C SER A 34 -20.74 26.34 -3.56
N GLU A 35 -19.61 26.62 -4.22
CA GLU A 35 -18.27 26.07 -3.87
C GLU A 35 -17.97 26.25 -2.37
N GLU A 36 -18.21 27.45 -1.86
CA GLU A 36 -17.94 27.78 -0.45
C GLU A 36 -18.86 27.00 0.50
N THR A 37 -20.16 26.87 0.14
CA THR A 37 -21.10 26.05 0.94
C THR A 37 -20.68 24.58 0.96
N LEU A 38 -20.23 24.05 -0.18
CA LEU A 38 -19.79 22.67 -0.28
C LEU A 38 -18.52 22.45 0.57
N ARG A 39 -17.53 23.35 0.43
CA ARG A 39 -16.28 23.32 1.22
C ARG A 39 -16.56 23.37 2.72
N GLN A 40 -17.36 24.36 3.18
CA GLN A 40 -17.69 24.49 4.60
C GLN A 40 -18.39 23.25 5.15
N ARG A 41 -19.31 22.66 4.40
CA ARG A 41 -20.00 21.44 4.83
C ARG A 41 -19.07 20.26 4.93
N MET A 42 -18.16 20.11 3.96
CA MET A 42 -17.16 19.03 4.02
C MET A 42 -16.15 19.24 5.17
N ASP A 43 -15.77 20.49 5.44
CA ASP A 43 -14.90 20.82 6.58
C ASP A 43 -15.58 20.50 7.94
N ASP A 44 -16.91 20.66 8.03
CA ASP A 44 -17.68 20.38 9.25
C ASP A 44 -17.88 18.89 9.52
N ILE A 45 -18.03 18.06 8.48
CA ILE A 45 -18.45 16.66 8.61
C ILE A 45 -17.40 15.67 8.15
N GLY A 46 -16.23 16.12 7.68
CA GLY A 46 -15.20 15.30 7.05
C GLY A 46 -14.83 14.06 7.85
N ASP A 47 -14.46 14.23 9.12
CA ASP A 47 -14.03 13.13 9.99
C ASP A 47 -15.11 12.05 10.18
N SER A 48 -16.39 12.44 10.15
CA SER A 48 -17.51 11.51 10.37
C SER A 48 -17.91 10.70 9.14
N LEU A 49 -17.50 11.12 7.94
CA LEU A 49 -17.94 10.51 6.68
C LEU A 49 -16.99 9.43 6.15
N ARG A 50 -15.73 9.41 6.60
CA ARG A 50 -14.73 8.49 6.03
C ARG A 50 -15.22 7.04 6.03
N GLN A 51 -15.69 6.54 7.16
CA GLN A 51 -16.18 5.17 7.29
C GLN A 51 -17.34 4.90 6.33
N THR A 52 -18.29 5.83 6.23
CA THR A 52 -19.44 5.72 5.33
C THR A 52 -18.99 5.66 3.86
N ILE A 53 -18.00 6.46 3.46
CA ILE A 53 -17.48 6.48 2.09
C ILE A 53 -16.82 5.14 1.77
N LEU A 54 -16.00 4.58 2.66
CA LEU A 54 -15.38 3.28 2.45
C LEU A 54 -16.42 2.15 2.31
N GLU A 55 -17.46 2.17 3.13
CA GLU A 55 -18.56 1.20 3.03
C GLU A 55 -19.33 1.36 1.72
N GLN A 56 -19.64 2.58 1.31
CA GLN A 56 -20.31 2.86 0.03
C GLN A 56 -19.44 2.48 -1.18
N ASN A 57 -18.13 2.62 -1.10
CA ASN A 57 -17.23 2.11 -2.14
C ASN A 57 -17.38 0.59 -2.32
N VAL A 58 -17.38 -0.17 -1.22
CA VAL A 58 -17.61 -1.62 -1.27
C VAL A 58 -18.98 -1.96 -1.85
N GLU A 59 -20.04 -1.27 -1.41
CA GLU A 59 -21.39 -1.46 -1.94
C GLU A 59 -21.46 -1.16 -3.43
N MET A 60 -20.76 -0.15 -3.92
CA MET A 60 -20.66 0.18 -5.33
C MET A 60 -19.98 -0.94 -6.13
N LEU A 61 -18.88 -1.50 -5.61
CA LEU A 61 -18.19 -2.62 -6.25
C LEU A 61 -19.11 -3.86 -6.32
N LEU A 62 -19.82 -4.17 -5.25
CA LEU A 62 -20.78 -5.28 -5.20
C LEU A 62 -21.95 -5.06 -6.16
N ALA A 63 -22.53 -3.86 -6.21
CA ALA A 63 -23.64 -3.53 -7.13
C ALA A 63 -23.24 -3.68 -8.60
N ASN A 64 -21.96 -3.44 -8.92
CA ASN A 64 -21.40 -3.67 -10.25
C ASN A 64 -20.87 -5.10 -10.45
N LYS A 65 -21.14 -6.01 -9.51
CA LYS A 65 -20.74 -7.43 -9.58
C LYS A 65 -19.23 -7.61 -9.75
N ILE A 66 -18.45 -6.70 -9.20
CA ILE A 66 -16.99 -6.79 -9.21
C ILE A 66 -16.57 -7.93 -8.27
N GLN A 67 -15.75 -8.83 -8.79
CA GLN A 67 -15.14 -9.92 -8.04
C GLN A 67 -13.64 -9.88 -8.28
N PRO A 68 -12.83 -9.58 -7.24
CA PRO A 68 -11.38 -9.54 -7.39
C PRO A 68 -10.84 -10.87 -7.91
N THR A 69 -9.99 -10.81 -8.94
CA THR A 69 -9.37 -12.01 -9.51
C THR A 69 -8.38 -12.62 -8.53
N ALA A 70 -8.52 -13.92 -8.29
CA ALA A 70 -7.56 -14.66 -7.48
C ALA A 70 -6.36 -15.10 -8.32
N LEU A 71 -5.21 -15.23 -7.68
CA LEU A 71 -4.02 -15.87 -8.22
C LEU A 71 -4.29 -17.36 -8.54
N ALA A 72 -3.36 -17.99 -9.27
CA ALA A 72 -3.44 -19.41 -9.63
C ALA A 72 -3.54 -20.34 -8.39
N ASN A 73 -2.98 -19.95 -7.26
CA ASN A 73 -3.07 -20.66 -5.99
C ASN A 73 -4.37 -20.38 -5.19
N GLY A 74 -5.30 -19.62 -5.77
CA GLY A 74 -6.61 -19.31 -5.18
C GLY A 74 -6.62 -18.14 -4.20
N LEU A 75 -5.49 -17.51 -3.91
CA LEU A 75 -5.39 -16.35 -3.02
C LEU A 75 -5.77 -15.06 -3.76
N VAL A 76 -6.49 -14.16 -3.10
CA VAL A 76 -6.76 -12.81 -3.61
C VAL A 76 -5.72 -11.85 -3.06
N LEU A 77 -5.03 -11.14 -3.96
CA LEU A 77 -4.04 -10.14 -3.58
C LEU A 77 -4.65 -8.94 -2.88
N VAL A 78 -3.96 -8.44 -1.88
CA VAL A 78 -4.19 -7.12 -1.29
C VAL A 78 -2.85 -6.43 -1.13
N ASP A 79 -2.63 -5.41 -1.93
CA ASP A 79 -1.42 -4.60 -1.89
C ASP A 79 -1.64 -3.37 -1.03
N ILE A 80 -0.74 -3.14 -0.10
CA ILE A 80 -0.80 -2.00 0.80
C ILE A 80 0.54 -1.27 0.78
N ASP A 81 0.50 0.01 0.46
CA ASP A 81 1.70 0.83 0.39
C ASP A 81 1.41 2.30 0.74
N VAL A 82 2.48 3.04 1.06
CA VAL A 82 2.48 4.46 1.37
C VAL A 82 3.08 5.23 0.20
N THR A 83 2.30 6.11 -0.43
CA THR A 83 2.77 6.92 -1.54
C THR A 83 2.83 8.41 -1.16
N PRO A 84 4.02 9.06 -1.15
CA PRO A 84 4.09 10.48 -0.84
C PRO A 84 3.49 11.34 -1.95
N MET A 85 2.73 12.36 -1.54
CA MET A 85 2.10 13.37 -2.40
C MET A 85 2.76 14.73 -2.16
N ASP A 86 3.35 15.33 -3.19
CA ASP A 86 4.04 16.63 -3.09
C ASP A 86 3.05 17.78 -2.96
N ASN A 87 3.08 18.44 -1.82
CA ASN A 87 2.32 19.64 -1.52
C ASN A 87 3.22 20.78 -1.00
N SER A 88 4.50 20.79 -1.38
CA SER A 88 5.52 21.74 -0.92
C SER A 88 5.15 23.20 -1.17
N LYS A 89 4.31 23.47 -2.18
CA LYS A 89 3.84 24.82 -2.53
C LYS A 89 2.59 25.26 -1.77
N SER A 90 2.13 24.47 -0.80
CA SER A 90 0.89 24.75 -0.05
C SER A 90 1.15 24.83 1.46
N LYS A 91 0.25 25.53 2.14
CA LYS A 91 0.23 25.61 3.62
C LYS A 91 -0.99 24.91 4.22
N LYS A 92 -1.40 23.81 3.58
CA LYS A 92 -2.56 23.03 4.03
C LYS A 92 -2.25 22.33 5.35
N GLU A 93 -3.27 22.10 6.13
CA GLU A 93 -3.20 21.37 7.39
C GLU A 93 -2.68 19.94 7.15
N GLY A 94 -1.71 19.48 7.98
CA GLY A 94 -1.09 18.15 7.85
C GLY A 94 0.08 18.08 6.87
N VAL A 95 0.29 19.09 6.00
CA VAL A 95 1.48 19.15 5.15
C VAL A 95 2.72 19.29 6.01
N SER A 96 3.65 18.37 5.84
CA SER A 96 4.90 18.33 6.60
C SER A 96 5.95 17.49 5.87
N ARG A 97 7.18 17.48 6.36
CA ARG A 97 8.31 16.82 5.72
C ARG A 97 8.09 15.32 5.58
N THR A 98 8.09 14.81 4.36
CA THR A 98 7.97 13.39 4.04
C THR A 98 9.34 12.69 4.07
N TYR A 99 9.33 11.35 4.07
CA TYR A 99 10.56 10.55 3.99
C TYR A 99 11.30 10.70 2.64
N LYS A 100 10.61 11.16 1.60
CA LYS A 100 11.23 11.48 0.29
C LYS A 100 11.92 12.84 0.26
N GLY A 101 11.82 13.63 1.33
CA GLY A 101 12.55 14.89 1.46
C GLY A 101 11.86 16.12 0.87
N PHE A 102 10.56 16.09 0.62
CA PHE A 102 9.71 17.24 0.28
C PHE A 102 8.56 17.37 1.28
N ASP A 103 7.86 18.49 1.30
CA ASP A 103 6.73 18.71 2.17
C ASP A 103 5.43 18.26 1.48
N GLY A 104 4.62 17.48 2.19
CA GLY A 104 3.41 16.91 1.60
C GLY A 104 2.64 16.02 2.55
N TYR A 105 1.90 15.09 1.98
CA TYR A 105 1.19 14.00 2.66
C TYR A 105 1.84 12.66 2.35
N THR A 106 1.55 11.66 3.18
CA THR A 106 1.98 10.26 3.00
C THR A 106 0.80 9.31 3.18
N PRO A 107 -0.23 9.38 2.29
CA PRO A 107 -1.38 8.50 2.40
C PRO A 107 -0.96 7.03 2.32
N MET A 108 -1.68 6.18 3.09
CA MET A 108 -1.63 4.74 2.98
C MET A 108 -2.82 4.28 2.14
N MET A 109 -2.57 3.44 1.17
CA MET A 109 -3.55 2.93 0.22
C MET A 109 -3.57 1.42 0.21
N ALA A 110 -4.75 0.83 0.03
CA ALA A 110 -4.92 -0.61 -0.15
C ALA A 110 -5.70 -0.90 -1.43
N TYR A 111 -5.18 -1.83 -2.21
CA TYR A 111 -5.79 -2.30 -3.46
C TYR A 111 -6.04 -3.79 -3.38
N ILE A 112 -7.20 -4.25 -3.91
CA ILE A 112 -7.59 -5.65 -3.92
C ILE A 112 -7.68 -6.20 -5.35
N GLY A 113 -7.25 -7.46 -5.53
CA GLY A 113 -7.23 -8.16 -6.80
C GLY A 113 -6.05 -7.76 -7.68
N THR A 114 -5.82 -8.51 -8.74
CA THR A 114 -4.81 -8.19 -9.76
C THR A 114 -5.19 -6.96 -10.58
N GLU A 115 -6.45 -6.56 -10.54
CA GLU A 115 -6.98 -5.37 -11.19
C GLU A 115 -6.70 -4.08 -10.43
N GLY A 116 -6.34 -4.18 -9.14
CA GLY A 116 -6.01 -3.02 -8.31
C GLY A 116 -7.21 -2.17 -7.90
N TYR A 117 -8.35 -2.79 -7.57
CA TYR A 117 -9.49 -2.02 -7.04
C TYR A 117 -9.14 -1.39 -5.70
N ALA A 118 -9.24 -0.05 -5.61
CA ALA A 118 -8.99 0.67 -4.37
C ALA A 118 -10.03 0.28 -3.32
N ILE A 119 -9.59 -0.28 -2.18
CA ILE A 119 -10.47 -0.79 -1.13
C ILE A 119 -10.42 0.03 0.16
N ASN A 120 -9.27 0.60 0.47
CA ASN A 120 -9.09 1.46 1.62
C ASN A 120 -8.07 2.56 1.34
N PHE A 121 -8.31 3.73 1.93
CA PHE A 121 -7.47 4.89 1.82
C PHE A 121 -7.42 5.65 3.14
N GLU A 122 -6.23 6.04 3.58
CA GLU A 122 -6.03 6.87 4.76
C GLU A 122 -5.04 7.98 4.45
N LEU A 123 -5.51 9.22 4.43
CA LEU A 123 -4.63 10.38 4.34
C LEU A 123 -3.81 10.49 5.63
N ARG A 124 -2.51 10.68 5.51
CA ARG A 124 -1.58 10.82 6.63
C ARG A 124 -0.75 12.09 6.48
N GLU A 125 -0.40 12.71 7.61
CA GLU A 125 0.55 13.82 7.61
C GLU A 125 1.91 13.39 7.02
N GLY A 126 2.59 14.28 6.32
CA GLY A 126 3.87 13.96 5.68
C GLY A 126 4.95 13.38 6.62
N LYS A 127 4.99 13.87 7.87
CA LYS A 127 5.92 13.42 8.91
C LYS A 127 5.50 12.13 9.63
N GLN A 128 4.29 11.61 9.35
CA GLN A 128 3.79 10.43 10.05
C GLN A 128 4.63 9.19 9.65
N HIS A 129 5.14 8.49 10.67
CA HIS A 129 5.85 7.24 10.43
C HIS A 129 4.89 6.19 9.85
N CYS A 130 5.33 5.46 8.83
CA CYS A 130 4.50 4.49 8.10
C CYS A 130 3.82 3.45 9.02
N GLN A 131 4.48 2.99 10.08
CA GLN A 131 3.92 2.01 11.01
C GLN A 131 2.87 2.56 11.97
N LYS A 132 2.74 3.90 12.13
CA LYS A 132 1.75 4.49 13.03
C LYS A 132 0.36 4.36 12.42
N GLY A 133 -0.56 3.66 13.11
CA GLY A 133 -1.93 3.40 12.65
C GLY A 133 -2.05 2.26 11.64
N THR A 134 -0.96 1.53 11.32
CA THR A 134 -1.00 0.47 10.32
C THR A 134 -1.76 -0.77 10.81
N VAL A 135 -1.70 -1.08 12.10
CA VAL A 135 -2.47 -2.18 12.70
C VAL A 135 -3.99 -1.96 12.48
N GLU A 136 -4.48 -0.77 12.78
CA GLU A 136 -5.88 -0.38 12.62
C GLU A 136 -6.28 -0.37 11.15
N PHE A 137 -5.42 0.18 10.28
CA PHE A 137 -5.63 0.21 8.84
C PHE A 137 -5.72 -1.21 8.25
N LEU A 138 -4.84 -2.14 8.66
CA LEU A 138 -4.89 -3.55 8.26
C LEU A 138 -6.20 -4.21 8.66
N GLN A 139 -6.63 -4.05 9.92
CA GLN A 139 -7.86 -4.61 10.43
C GLN A 139 -9.09 -4.10 9.67
N GLU A 140 -9.13 -2.81 9.37
CA GLU A 140 -10.19 -2.18 8.57
C GLU A 140 -10.18 -2.72 7.13
N THR A 141 -9.00 -2.74 6.48
CA THR A 141 -8.83 -3.24 5.12
C THR A 141 -9.30 -4.67 4.97
N ILE A 142 -8.89 -5.56 5.87
CA ILE A 142 -9.29 -6.98 5.85
C ILE A 142 -10.82 -7.12 5.96
N LYS A 143 -11.46 -6.35 6.85
CA LYS A 143 -12.93 -6.34 6.97
C LYS A 143 -13.62 -5.90 5.68
N LEU A 144 -13.09 -4.88 5.01
CA LEU A 144 -13.63 -4.40 3.74
C LEU A 144 -13.45 -5.45 2.63
N CYS A 145 -12.27 -6.07 2.55
CA CYS A 145 -12.00 -7.16 1.59
C CYS A 145 -12.97 -8.33 1.76
N HIS A 146 -13.23 -8.76 2.99
CA HIS A 146 -14.17 -9.86 3.26
C HIS A 146 -15.65 -9.53 2.98
N LYS A 147 -16.00 -8.26 2.75
CA LYS A 147 -17.32 -7.92 2.18
C LYS A 147 -17.39 -8.22 0.68
N LEU A 148 -16.25 -8.22 -0.04
CA LEU A 148 -16.18 -8.45 -1.48
C LEU A 148 -15.92 -9.91 -1.84
N THR A 149 -15.19 -10.64 -1.01
CA THR A 149 -14.78 -12.02 -1.32
C THR A 149 -14.62 -12.87 -0.07
N ASP A 150 -15.04 -14.15 -0.17
CA ASP A 150 -14.81 -15.18 0.84
C ASP A 150 -13.49 -15.94 0.62
N LYS A 151 -12.77 -15.62 -0.46
CA LYS A 151 -11.48 -16.27 -0.76
C LYS A 151 -10.41 -15.81 0.22
N PRO A 152 -9.40 -16.66 0.51
CA PRO A 152 -8.29 -16.29 1.37
C PRO A 152 -7.49 -15.14 0.74
N LEU A 153 -7.04 -14.20 1.60
CA LEU A 153 -6.31 -13.01 1.20
C LEU A 153 -4.80 -13.23 1.30
N LEU A 154 -4.03 -12.67 0.36
CA LEU A 154 -2.59 -12.52 0.43
C LEU A 154 -2.24 -11.05 0.54
N ILE A 155 -1.79 -10.61 1.72
CA ILE A 155 -1.41 -9.23 1.99
C ILE A 155 0.07 -9.04 1.66
N ARG A 156 0.41 -8.04 0.84
CA ARG A 156 1.81 -7.66 0.55
C ARG A 156 2.10 -6.29 1.14
N LEU A 157 3.23 -6.18 1.84
CA LEU A 157 3.69 -4.95 2.48
C LEU A 157 5.17 -4.69 2.19
N ASP A 158 5.53 -3.42 2.05
CA ASP A 158 6.92 -2.98 1.92
C ASP A 158 7.69 -3.02 3.26
N SER A 159 8.98 -2.73 3.20
CA SER A 159 9.86 -2.72 4.38
C SER A 159 9.56 -1.60 5.37
N GLY A 160 8.87 -0.55 4.96
CA GLY A 160 8.38 0.49 5.85
C GLY A 160 7.37 -0.04 6.88
N ASN A 161 6.67 -1.08 6.50
CA ASN A 161 5.64 -1.76 7.30
C ASN A 161 6.16 -3.04 8.00
N ASP A 162 7.48 -3.28 8.01
CA ASP A 162 8.11 -4.40 8.74
C ASP A 162 7.91 -4.23 10.27
N SER A 163 6.82 -4.81 10.76
CA SER A 163 6.45 -4.84 12.18
C SER A 163 5.86 -6.18 12.56
N ILE A 164 6.33 -6.73 13.69
CA ILE A 164 5.75 -7.97 14.22
C ILE A 164 4.31 -7.77 14.72
N ASP A 165 3.95 -6.54 15.06
CA ASP A 165 2.56 -6.22 15.40
C ASP A 165 1.63 -6.32 14.18
N ASN A 166 2.11 -5.93 12.98
CA ASN A 166 1.39 -6.16 11.73
C ASN A 166 1.26 -7.67 11.43
N VAL A 167 2.34 -8.44 11.62
CA VAL A 167 2.31 -9.90 11.49
C VAL A 167 1.27 -10.51 12.43
N ALA A 168 1.20 -10.05 13.68
CA ALA A 168 0.24 -10.55 14.66
C ALA A 168 -1.21 -10.37 14.18
N VAL A 169 -1.55 -9.21 13.61
CA VAL A 169 -2.88 -8.97 13.03
C VAL A 169 -3.17 -9.93 11.88
N LEU A 170 -2.22 -10.11 10.96
CA LEU A 170 -2.40 -10.97 9.80
C LEU A 170 -2.56 -12.44 10.19
N MET A 171 -1.80 -12.90 11.17
CA MET A 171 -1.94 -14.25 11.74
C MET A 171 -3.30 -14.44 12.44
N ASP A 172 -3.72 -13.46 13.24
CA ASP A 172 -5.00 -13.52 13.98
C ASP A 172 -6.23 -13.48 13.06
N THR A 173 -6.11 -12.82 11.90
CA THR A 173 -7.18 -12.74 10.90
C THR A 173 -7.15 -13.89 9.89
N GLY A 174 -6.15 -14.78 9.97
CA GLY A 174 -6.00 -15.92 9.06
C GLY A 174 -5.56 -15.53 7.64
N CYS A 175 -5.00 -14.34 7.47
CA CYS A 175 -4.49 -13.90 6.18
C CYS A 175 -3.12 -14.51 5.88
N PHE A 176 -2.87 -14.79 4.60
CA PHE A 176 -1.52 -15.02 4.10
C PHE A 176 -0.83 -13.67 3.90
N PHE A 177 0.51 -13.67 3.99
CA PHE A 177 1.26 -12.43 3.82
C PHE A 177 2.67 -12.64 3.29
N ILE A 178 3.19 -11.59 2.65
CA ILE A 178 4.60 -11.40 2.34
C ILE A 178 4.94 -9.96 2.76
N ILE A 179 5.82 -9.79 3.75
CA ILE A 179 6.26 -8.48 4.22
C ILE A 179 7.76 -8.38 4.00
N LYS A 180 8.21 -7.42 3.19
CA LYS A 180 9.65 -7.16 3.04
C LYS A 180 10.23 -6.73 4.38
N ARG A 181 11.33 -7.38 4.78
CA ARG A 181 12.00 -7.06 6.03
C ARG A 181 13.00 -5.92 5.85
N ASN A 182 13.20 -5.22 6.93
CA ASN A 182 14.33 -4.32 7.10
C ASN A 182 15.36 -5.02 7.97
N LEU A 183 16.56 -5.24 7.45
CA LEU A 183 17.63 -5.97 8.18
C LEU A 183 18.01 -5.31 9.50
N ARG A 184 17.83 -3.99 9.62
CA ARG A 184 18.12 -3.20 10.82
C ARG A 184 19.57 -3.39 11.29
N ARG A 185 19.79 -4.26 12.28
CA ARG A 185 21.11 -4.56 12.86
C ARG A 185 21.69 -5.91 12.39
N GLU A 186 20.97 -6.62 11.53
CA GLU A 186 21.48 -7.88 10.95
C GLU A 186 22.56 -7.54 9.91
N SER A 187 23.69 -8.26 9.96
CA SER A 187 24.80 -8.05 9.03
C SER A 187 24.50 -8.68 7.66
N THR A 188 24.75 -7.96 6.59
CA THR A 188 24.71 -8.51 5.23
C THR A 188 25.74 -9.61 5.03
N ASP A 189 26.92 -9.48 5.66
CA ASP A 189 27.99 -10.47 5.57
C ASP A 189 27.57 -11.80 6.25
N ASP A 190 26.91 -11.72 7.41
CA ASP A 190 26.42 -12.93 8.12
C ASP A 190 25.37 -13.66 7.27
N TRP A 191 24.46 -12.93 6.62
CA TRP A 191 23.49 -13.50 5.69
C TRP A 191 24.16 -14.15 4.50
N PHE A 192 25.17 -13.50 3.93
CA PHE A 192 25.90 -13.99 2.78
C PHE A 192 26.70 -15.26 3.10
N GLU A 193 27.45 -15.28 4.21
CA GLU A 193 28.19 -16.46 4.66
C GLU A 193 27.25 -17.64 4.98
N MET A 194 26.11 -17.37 5.61
CA MET A 194 25.07 -18.36 5.86
C MET A 194 24.56 -18.95 4.52
N ALA A 195 24.27 -18.10 3.52
CA ALA A 195 23.79 -18.56 2.23
C ALA A 195 24.85 -19.40 1.48
N LYS A 196 26.10 -18.98 1.47
CA LYS A 196 27.21 -19.77 0.87
C LYS A 196 27.33 -21.16 1.49
N GLN A 197 27.10 -21.25 2.80
CA GLN A 197 27.28 -22.52 3.51
C GLN A 197 26.08 -23.46 3.39
N TYR A 198 24.85 -22.94 3.38
CA TYR A 198 23.65 -23.74 3.56
C TYR A 198 22.65 -23.67 2.40
N CYS A 199 22.73 -22.66 1.51
CA CYS A 199 21.79 -22.51 0.42
C CYS A 199 22.01 -23.57 -0.64
N GLN A 200 20.94 -24.32 -0.98
CA GLN A 200 20.97 -25.34 -2.02
C GLN A 200 20.52 -24.81 -3.38
N ASN A 201 19.75 -23.73 -3.39
CA ASN A 201 19.23 -23.11 -4.60
C ASN A 201 20.10 -21.92 -4.99
N VAL A 202 21.08 -22.18 -5.84
CA VAL A 202 22.07 -21.19 -6.30
C VAL A 202 21.99 -21.08 -7.81
N ASN A 203 21.74 -19.88 -8.29
CA ASN A 203 21.61 -19.57 -9.71
C ASN A 203 22.67 -18.55 -10.14
N SER A 204 23.21 -18.71 -11.34
CA SER A 204 24.13 -17.75 -11.97
C SER A 204 23.54 -17.24 -13.28
N PRO A 205 22.66 -16.24 -13.24
CA PRO A 205 21.92 -15.79 -14.43
C PRO A 205 22.80 -15.12 -15.49
N ARG A 206 23.98 -14.65 -15.09
CA ARG A 206 25.02 -14.10 -15.98
C ARG A 206 26.38 -14.15 -15.31
N ASP A 207 27.45 -13.97 -16.11
CA ASP A 207 28.81 -13.87 -15.57
C ASP A 207 28.91 -12.79 -14.50
N GLY A 208 29.55 -13.13 -13.40
CA GLY A 208 29.76 -12.23 -12.26
C GLY A 208 28.50 -11.93 -11.43
N LYS A 209 27.39 -12.63 -11.65
CA LYS A 209 26.20 -12.54 -10.78
C LYS A 209 25.82 -13.94 -10.29
N THR A 210 25.77 -14.10 -8.97
CA THR A 210 25.26 -15.30 -8.29
C THR A 210 24.10 -14.91 -7.39
N VAL A 211 23.01 -15.69 -7.43
CA VAL A 211 21.80 -15.46 -6.63
C VAL A 211 21.54 -16.71 -5.78
N TYR A 212 21.42 -16.49 -4.49
CA TYR A 212 21.10 -17.50 -3.49
C TYR A 212 19.66 -17.29 -3.02
N ILE A 213 18.81 -18.30 -3.15
CA ILE A 213 17.40 -18.24 -2.75
C ILE A 213 17.12 -19.33 -1.73
N GLY A 214 16.50 -18.95 -0.63
CA GLY A 214 16.14 -19.91 0.42
C GLY A 214 15.31 -19.30 1.53
N SER A 215 15.10 -20.06 2.58
CA SER A 215 14.39 -19.59 3.77
C SER A 215 14.98 -20.17 5.04
N ASP A 216 14.78 -19.44 6.13
CA ASP A 216 15.11 -19.81 7.50
C ASP A 216 13.90 -19.55 8.40
N TRP A 217 13.91 -20.05 9.63
CA TRP A 217 12.84 -19.87 10.59
C TRP A 217 13.32 -19.01 11.76
N LYS A 218 12.56 -17.98 12.08
CA LYS A 218 12.87 -17.09 13.20
C LYS A 218 11.70 -17.00 14.19
N THR A 219 12.00 -17.10 15.47
CA THR A 219 11.04 -16.83 16.54
C THR A 219 11.07 -15.35 16.88
N VAL A 220 9.91 -14.72 16.86
CA VAL A 220 9.71 -13.29 17.08
C VAL A 220 8.52 -13.04 18.00
N THR A 221 8.52 -11.93 18.73
CA THR A 221 7.46 -11.59 19.68
C THR A 221 6.85 -10.25 19.35
N SER A 222 5.51 -10.21 19.20
CA SER A 222 4.76 -8.96 19.19
C SER A 222 4.65 -8.43 20.61
N LYS A 223 5.10 -7.20 20.82
CA LYS A 223 5.02 -6.53 22.13
C LYS A 223 3.60 -6.02 22.40
N GLN A 224 2.92 -5.51 21.37
CA GLN A 224 1.56 -4.96 21.46
C GLN A 224 0.54 -6.06 21.82
N PHE A 225 0.67 -7.24 21.23
CA PHE A 225 -0.26 -8.36 21.41
C PHE A 225 0.24 -9.40 22.41
N ASN A 226 1.47 -9.29 22.90
CA ASN A 226 2.12 -10.25 23.79
C ASN A 226 2.05 -11.71 23.27
N LYS A 227 2.34 -11.86 21.96
CA LYS A 227 2.29 -13.14 21.25
C LYS A 227 3.64 -13.47 20.62
N GLU A 228 4.03 -14.74 20.69
CA GLU A 228 5.22 -15.26 20.04
C GLU A 228 4.84 -16.04 18.78
N PHE A 229 5.63 -15.86 17.72
CA PHE A 229 5.44 -16.52 16.44
C PHE A 229 6.77 -17.11 15.95
N THR A 230 6.73 -18.31 15.38
CA THR A 230 7.81 -18.85 14.56
C THR A 230 7.45 -18.62 13.10
N LEU A 231 8.19 -17.73 12.44
CA LEU A 231 7.91 -17.27 11.08
C LEU A 231 8.98 -17.77 10.11
N ARG A 232 8.54 -18.13 8.91
CA ARG A 232 9.43 -18.34 7.78
C ARG A 232 9.99 -17.01 7.33
N THR A 233 11.31 -16.94 7.19
CA THR A 233 12.04 -15.81 6.64
C THR A 233 12.62 -16.22 5.30
N GLY A 234 11.96 -15.87 4.20
CA GLY A 234 12.51 -16.02 2.86
C GLY A 234 13.66 -15.05 2.65
N TYR A 235 14.65 -15.43 1.83
CA TYR A 235 15.75 -14.56 1.44
C TYR A 235 16.13 -14.73 -0.03
N GLU A 236 16.55 -13.62 -0.66
CA GLU A 236 17.30 -13.57 -1.90
C GLU A 236 18.59 -12.78 -1.66
N ILE A 237 19.72 -13.41 -1.92
CA ILE A 237 21.03 -12.78 -1.78
C ILE A 237 21.70 -12.75 -3.12
N THR A 238 22.01 -11.57 -3.62
CA THR A 238 22.69 -11.37 -4.89
C THR A 238 24.12 -10.93 -4.66
N GLU A 239 25.07 -11.75 -5.13
CA GLU A 239 26.49 -11.43 -5.19
C GLU A 239 26.83 -10.93 -6.60
N ARG A 240 27.54 -9.81 -6.70
CA ARG A 240 28.05 -9.26 -7.97
C ARG A 240 29.54 -9.05 -7.90
N THR A 241 30.30 -9.85 -8.65
CA THR A 241 31.75 -9.72 -8.82
C THR A 241 32.12 -8.88 -10.05
N ILE A 242 31.17 -8.62 -10.95
CA ILE A 242 31.30 -7.78 -12.13
C ILE A 242 30.19 -6.72 -12.10
N ASP A 243 30.55 -5.47 -12.27
CA ASP A 243 29.62 -4.35 -12.29
C ASP A 243 28.80 -4.28 -13.60
N LYS A 244 27.90 -3.29 -13.72
CA LYS A 244 27.06 -3.09 -14.91
C LYS A 244 27.83 -2.65 -16.16
N TYR A 245 29.11 -2.25 -16.02
CA TYR A 245 30.00 -1.84 -17.11
C TYR A 245 30.97 -2.95 -17.52
N GLY A 246 30.93 -4.13 -16.89
CA GLY A 246 31.79 -5.27 -17.18
C GLY A 246 33.15 -5.22 -16.46
N GLN A 247 33.31 -4.37 -15.45
CA GLN A 247 34.54 -4.28 -14.66
C GLN A 247 34.45 -5.19 -13.43
N PHE A 248 35.56 -5.84 -13.11
CA PHE A 248 35.65 -6.67 -11.89
C PHE A 248 35.66 -5.80 -10.64
N ASN A 249 34.78 -6.12 -9.69
CA ASN A 249 34.77 -5.52 -8.37
C ASN A 249 35.94 -6.08 -7.53
N LEU A 250 36.68 -5.20 -6.86
CA LEU A 250 37.75 -5.64 -5.91
C LEU A 250 37.15 -6.38 -4.71
N VAL A 251 35.98 -5.99 -4.28
CA VAL A 251 35.16 -6.67 -3.28
C VAL A 251 33.80 -6.93 -3.92
N PRO A 252 33.25 -8.14 -3.79
CA PRO A 252 31.91 -8.41 -4.30
C PRO A 252 30.88 -7.45 -3.72
N ASP A 253 29.98 -6.94 -4.58
CA ASP A 253 28.80 -6.21 -4.14
C ASP A 253 27.73 -7.24 -3.74
N VAL A 254 27.27 -7.16 -2.48
CA VAL A 254 26.31 -8.11 -1.91
C VAL A 254 25.05 -7.37 -1.52
N GLU A 255 23.95 -7.78 -2.11
CA GLU A 255 22.60 -7.30 -1.80
C GLU A 255 21.82 -8.42 -1.11
N VAL A 256 21.16 -8.10 0.01
CA VAL A 256 20.37 -9.03 0.81
C VAL A 256 18.96 -8.52 0.92
N GLU A 257 18.01 -9.27 0.38
CA GLU A 257 16.58 -9.03 0.56
C GLU A 257 15.96 -10.17 1.36
N THR A 258 15.08 -9.83 2.29
CA THR A 258 14.44 -10.82 3.15
C THR A 258 12.96 -10.49 3.37
N TRP A 259 12.14 -11.52 3.63
CA TRP A 259 10.70 -11.38 3.78
C TRP A 259 10.16 -12.25 4.92
N TRP A 260 9.24 -11.70 5.70
CA TRP A 260 8.37 -12.51 6.56
C TRP A 260 7.23 -13.10 5.73
N THR A 261 6.91 -14.37 5.93
CA THR A 261 5.80 -15.02 5.28
C THR A 261 5.26 -16.21 6.09
N ASN A 262 3.98 -16.54 5.90
CA ASN A 262 3.35 -17.77 6.36
C ASN A 262 2.92 -18.68 5.19
N LEU A 263 3.32 -18.34 3.95
CA LEU A 263 3.05 -19.17 2.78
C LEU A 263 3.85 -20.48 2.82
N GLY A 264 3.21 -21.56 2.35
CA GLY A 264 3.86 -22.86 2.15
C GLY A 264 4.47 -23.07 0.78
N ASP A 265 4.36 -22.09 -0.12
CA ASP A 265 4.88 -22.14 -1.49
C ASP A 265 6.42 -22.23 -1.51
N PRO A 266 7.03 -22.69 -2.65
CA PRO A 266 8.48 -22.63 -2.85
C PRO A 266 9.04 -21.21 -2.70
N ASP A 267 10.31 -21.09 -2.26
CA ASP A 267 10.95 -19.79 -2.00
C ASP A 267 10.94 -18.87 -3.22
N GLU A 268 11.22 -19.41 -4.41
CA GLU A 268 11.21 -18.64 -5.66
C GLU A 268 9.83 -18.07 -5.98
N GLU A 269 8.78 -18.84 -5.68
CA GLU A 269 7.42 -18.40 -5.93
C GLU A 269 7.03 -17.27 -4.96
N ILE A 270 7.42 -17.35 -3.69
CA ILE A 270 7.20 -16.30 -2.69
C ILE A 270 7.89 -15.01 -3.12
N ILE A 271 9.15 -15.11 -3.56
CA ILE A 271 9.94 -13.96 -4.03
C ILE A 271 9.30 -13.38 -5.29
N ARG A 272 8.92 -14.22 -6.26
CA ARG A 272 8.22 -13.80 -7.48
C ARG A 272 6.91 -13.07 -7.16
N LEU A 273 6.12 -13.61 -6.24
CA LEU A 273 4.87 -12.97 -5.78
C LEU A 273 5.15 -11.61 -5.12
N TYR A 274 6.24 -11.49 -4.37
CA TYR A 274 6.59 -10.20 -3.78
C TYR A 274 7.05 -9.20 -4.84
N HIS A 275 7.92 -9.59 -5.78
CA HIS A 275 8.40 -8.67 -6.83
C HIS A 275 7.26 -8.13 -7.70
N ALA A 276 6.20 -8.90 -7.89
CA ALA A 276 4.98 -8.42 -8.56
C ALA A 276 4.23 -7.33 -7.76
N HIS A 277 4.60 -7.05 -6.51
CA HIS A 277 4.07 -5.91 -5.73
C HIS A 277 4.41 -4.55 -6.38
N GLY A 278 5.43 -4.48 -7.22
CA GLY A 278 5.75 -3.29 -7.99
C GLY A 278 4.62 -2.81 -8.91
N GLU A 279 3.63 -3.65 -9.25
CA GLU A 279 2.41 -3.25 -9.97
C GLU A 279 1.58 -2.21 -9.19
N CYS A 280 1.71 -2.18 -7.86
CA CYS A 280 1.04 -1.18 -7.01
C CYS A 280 1.48 0.26 -7.35
N GLU A 281 2.70 0.46 -7.83
CA GLU A 281 3.18 1.78 -8.29
C GLU A 281 2.35 2.31 -9.47
N GLN A 282 1.84 1.43 -10.34
CA GLN A 282 0.95 1.82 -11.43
C GLN A 282 -0.38 2.35 -10.87
N PHE A 283 -0.98 1.66 -9.90
CA PHE A 283 -2.22 2.10 -9.26
C PHE A 283 -2.06 3.44 -8.55
N HIS A 284 -0.92 3.65 -7.88
CA HIS A 284 -0.57 4.95 -7.30
C HIS A 284 -0.45 6.04 -8.36
N SER A 285 0.13 5.74 -9.52
CA SER A 285 0.27 6.69 -10.62
C SER A 285 -1.09 7.12 -11.18
N GLU A 286 -2.02 6.20 -11.35
CA GLU A 286 -3.38 6.48 -11.79
C GLU A 286 -4.09 7.45 -10.82
N VAL A 287 -4.02 7.19 -9.52
CA VAL A 287 -4.60 8.05 -8.49
C VAL A 287 -3.96 9.43 -8.48
N LYS A 288 -2.63 9.50 -8.52
CA LYS A 288 -1.88 10.76 -8.38
C LYS A 288 -1.92 11.60 -9.66
N THR A 289 -1.68 10.97 -10.81
CA THR A 289 -1.48 11.65 -12.09
C THR A 289 -2.78 11.77 -12.88
N ASP A 290 -3.47 10.67 -13.10
CA ASP A 290 -4.65 10.66 -13.97
C ASP A 290 -5.87 11.28 -13.27
N MET A 291 -6.02 11.06 -11.97
CA MET A 291 -7.08 11.66 -11.15
C MET A 291 -6.65 13.00 -10.50
N ASP A 292 -5.40 13.43 -10.63
CA ASP A 292 -4.81 14.67 -10.05
C ASP A 292 -5.04 14.80 -8.52
N LEU A 293 -5.12 13.66 -7.80
CA LEU A 293 -5.39 13.66 -6.36
C LEU A 293 -4.20 14.15 -5.50
N GLU A 294 -3.05 14.39 -6.09
CA GLU A 294 -1.96 15.10 -5.41
C GLU A 294 -2.36 16.53 -5.00
N ARG A 295 -3.27 17.15 -5.77
CA ARG A 295 -3.74 18.54 -5.57
C ARG A 295 -5.02 18.59 -4.75
N LEU A 296 -5.00 18.02 -3.57
CA LEU A 296 -6.17 18.04 -2.68
C LEU A 296 -6.73 19.48 -2.50
N PRO A 297 -8.06 19.69 -2.57
CA PRO A 297 -8.64 21.02 -2.78
C PRO A 297 -8.77 21.88 -1.51
N SER A 298 -8.83 21.29 -0.30
CA SER A 298 -9.08 22.01 0.92
C SER A 298 -7.80 22.43 1.65
N GLY A 299 -7.89 23.51 2.45
CA GLY A 299 -6.91 23.83 3.49
C GLY A 299 -6.99 22.92 4.71
N LYS A 300 -8.12 22.19 4.87
CA LYS A 300 -8.41 21.35 6.03
C LYS A 300 -8.05 19.89 5.76
N PHE A 301 -7.38 19.26 6.77
CA PHE A 301 -6.97 17.86 6.68
C PHE A 301 -8.17 16.92 6.57
N ALA A 302 -9.19 17.11 7.41
CA ALA A 302 -10.39 16.26 7.43
C ALA A 302 -11.11 16.22 6.07
N THR A 303 -11.27 17.37 5.40
CA THR A 303 -11.86 17.44 4.08
C THR A 303 -11.01 16.71 3.03
N ASN A 304 -9.69 16.93 3.07
CA ASN A 304 -8.76 16.28 2.14
C ASN A 304 -8.71 14.75 2.33
N ALA A 305 -8.97 14.27 3.55
CA ALA A 305 -9.03 12.84 3.86
C ALA A 305 -10.29 12.14 3.29
N LEU A 306 -11.30 12.90 2.84
CA LEU A 306 -12.51 12.35 2.21
C LEU A 306 -12.42 12.27 0.69
N ILE A 307 -11.53 13.05 0.07
CA ILE A 307 -11.38 13.16 -1.38
C ILE A 307 -10.44 12.11 -1.91
#